data_82bc38f991bb18dff135b66dc0f77245
#
_entry.id   82bc38f991bb18dff135b66dc0f77245
#
_cell.length_a   1.000
_cell.length_b   1.000
_cell.length_c   1.000
_cell.angle_alpha   90.00
_cell.angle_beta   90.00
_cell.angle_gamma   90.00
#
_symmetry.space_group_name_H-M   'P 1'
#
loop_
_entity.id
_entity.type
_entity.pdbx_description
1 polymer ?
#
loop_
_entity_poly.entity_id
_entity_poly.type
_entity_poly.pdbx_seq_one_letter_code
_entity_poly.pdbx_strand_id
1 'polypeptide(L)'
;MEDNYQLITKTAAGLEEVLVREIKALGAKNVRPMHRAVICEGNKELMYRINYEVRTALKVLKPFKNFFAKNPDDLYNKVKEINWCELLRTDQTFCVDAVTTGRFFTHSQYAALTVKDAIVDQFRDVYGIRPNINTLNPDLRISLHIREDKVTLLFDSSGESLHHRGYRKQVDKAPMNEVLAAGLIQLTGWKADCNFLDCMCGSGTLPIEAAMYAMKIPPGYYRKQWGFMKWDDYDAELWQRIREEADAKICDFDYEIWASDRSPKAVAIAEGNINYAHLQHDIHLMKKDMHDLTPPEGGGIVIINPPYGDRLEEDDIDHLYEEIGHTLKHNFQGFQCWLITDDAVALRHVGLKPTAKIPVWNGPLECRFVRFDIFEGSLKDKKAREAEENN
;
A
#
# COMPACT_ATOMS: atom_id res chain seq x y z
N MET A 1 -6.31 32.51 -0.21
CA MET A 1 -6.16 31.27 0.58
C MET A 1 -6.84 30.19 -0.23
N GLU A 2 -6.13 29.13 -0.66
CA GLU A 2 -6.78 27.99 -1.32
C GLU A 2 -7.76 27.36 -0.33
N ASP A 3 -8.97 27.05 -0.81
CA ASP A 3 -10.01 26.44 0.00
C ASP A 3 -9.61 25.03 0.41
N ASN A 4 -9.59 24.76 1.70
CA ASN A 4 -9.44 23.41 2.22
C ASN A 4 -10.71 22.61 1.93
N TYR A 5 -10.54 21.39 1.47
CA TYR A 5 -11.60 20.44 1.22
C TYR A 5 -11.28 19.07 1.85
N GLN A 6 -12.30 18.25 1.95
CA GLN A 6 -12.14 16.89 2.46
C GLN A 6 -11.43 16.02 1.44
N LEU A 7 -10.50 15.19 1.94
CA LEU A 7 -9.84 14.11 1.20
C LEU A 7 -10.10 12.77 1.89
N ILE A 8 -10.29 11.72 1.10
CA ILE A 8 -10.40 10.34 1.55
C ILE A 8 -9.27 9.54 0.92
N THR A 9 -8.31 9.13 1.72
CA THR A 9 -7.19 8.31 1.26
C THR A 9 -7.46 6.85 1.61
N LYS A 10 -7.53 5.98 0.59
CA LYS A 10 -7.71 4.52 0.77
C LYS A 10 -6.40 3.85 1.13
N THR A 11 -6.50 2.79 1.96
CA THR A 11 -5.35 1.93 2.32
C THR A 11 -5.78 0.47 2.45
N ALA A 12 -4.82 -0.44 2.71
CA ALA A 12 -5.12 -1.81 3.09
C ALA A 12 -5.64 -1.85 4.54
N ALA A 13 -6.50 -2.84 4.85
CA ALA A 13 -6.97 -3.03 6.22
C ALA A 13 -5.78 -3.36 7.14
N GLY A 14 -5.78 -2.79 8.35
CA GLY A 14 -4.69 -2.90 9.33
C GLY A 14 -3.58 -1.87 9.17
N LEU A 15 -3.61 -1.04 8.11
CA LEU A 15 -2.63 0.03 7.89
C LEU A 15 -3.19 1.44 8.13
N GLU A 16 -4.41 1.55 8.63
CA GLU A 16 -5.07 2.85 8.83
C GLU A 16 -4.26 3.79 9.76
N GLU A 17 -3.72 3.27 10.86
CA GLU A 17 -2.92 4.06 11.79
C GLU A 17 -1.54 4.44 11.22
N VAL A 18 -0.98 3.61 10.35
CA VAL A 18 0.25 3.94 9.60
C VAL A 18 -0.05 5.12 8.68
N LEU A 19 -1.12 5.01 7.89
CA LEU A 19 -1.55 6.07 6.97
C LEU A 19 -1.88 7.38 7.71
N VAL A 20 -2.50 7.32 8.91
CA VAL A 20 -2.75 8.50 9.74
C VAL A 20 -1.44 9.22 10.08
N ARG A 21 -0.38 8.48 10.45
CA ARG A 21 0.92 9.07 10.76
C ARG A 21 1.55 9.74 9.53
N GLU A 22 1.52 9.08 8.39
CA GLU A 22 2.05 9.64 7.14
C GLU A 22 1.32 10.94 6.73
N ILE A 23 -0.02 10.92 6.74
CA ILE A 23 -0.85 12.08 6.36
C ILE A 23 -0.67 13.24 7.35
N LYS A 24 -0.57 12.97 8.66
CA LYS A 24 -0.29 14.01 9.68
C LYS A 24 1.09 14.65 9.49
N ALA A 25 2.10 13.86 9.09
CA ALA A 25 3.45 14.36 8.83
C ALA A 25 3.49 15.34 7.64
N LEU A 26 2.54 15.25 6.70
CA LEU A 26 2.36 16.21 5.61
C LEU A 26 1.58 17.47 6.01
N GLY A 27 1.18 17.62 7.27
CA GLY A 27 0.46 18.80 7.77
C GLY A 27 -1.05 18.81 7.54
N ALA A 28 -1.65 17.67 7.23
CA ALA A 28 -3.10 17.55 7.07
C ALA A 28 -3.86 17.89 8.37
N LYS A 29 -5.04 18.48 8.22
CA LYS A 29 -5.93 18.83 9.34
C LYS A 29 -7.04 17.78 9.49
N ASN A 30 -7.62 17.71 10.70
CA ASN A 30 -8.78 16.88 11.01
C ASN A 30 -8.65 15.40 10.56
N VAL A 31 -7.42 14.84 10.73
CA VAL A 31 -7.09 13.47 10.29
C VAL A 31 -7.78 12.44 11.18
N ARG A 32 -8.59 11.56 10.58
CA ARG A 32 -9.36 10.51 11.26
C ARG A 32 -9.30 9.19 10.49
N PRO A 33 -9.00 8.06 11.19
CA PRO A 33 -9.07 6.75 10.56
C PRO A 33 -10.52 6.32 10.31
N MET A 34 -10.69 5.56 9.24
CA MET A 34 -11.90 4.80 8.90
C MET A 34 -11.50 3.40 8.46
N HIS A 35 -12.45 2.49 8.36
CA HIS A 35 -12.17 1.16 7.82
C HIS A 35 -11.60 1.26 6.40
N ARG A 36 -10.35 0.81 6.22
CA ARG A 36 -9.57 0.83 4.96
C ARG A 36 -9.41 2.22 4.33
N ALA A 37 -9.43 3.27 5.15
CA ALA A 37 -9.25 4.63 4.68
C ALA A 37 -8.88 5.59 5.81
N VAL A 38 -8.40 6.78 5.44
CA VAL A 38 -8.23 7.94 6.33
C VAL A 38 -8.91 9.13 5.69
N ILE A 39 -9.69 9.87 6.49
CA ILE A 39 -10.26 11.17 6.11
C ILE A 39 -9.38 12.27 6.69
N CYS A 40 -9.13 13.30 5.89
CA CYS A 40 -8.46 14.52 6.34
C CYS A 40 -9.00 15.75 5.60
N GLU A 41 -8.57 16.91 6.03
CA GLU A 41 -8.80 18.18 5.35
C GLU A 41 -7.49 18.78 4.87
N GLY A 42 -7.49 19.32 3.65
CA GLY A 42 -6.35 19.98 3.04
C GLY A 42 -6.69 20.58 1.68
N ASN A 43 -5.70 21.20 1.08
CA ASN A 43 -5.78 21.85 -0.20
C ASN A 43 -5.24 20.98 -1.36
N LYS A 44 -5.10 21.57 -2.55
CA LYS A 44 -4.55 20.93 -3.75
C LYS A 44 -3.11 20.44 -3.51
N GLU A 45 -2.29 21.22 -2.83
CA GLU A 45 -0.91 20.84 -2.50
C GLU A 45 -0.87 19.57 -1.67
N LEU A 46 -1.68 19.48 -0.61
CA LEU A 46 -1.76 18.27 0.21
C LEU A 46 -2.23 17.06 -0.60
N MET A 47 -3.22 17.22 -1.50
CA MET A 47 -3.68 16.14 -2.37
C MET A 47 -2.55 15.62 -3.27
N TYR A 48 -1.74 16.52 -3.85
CA TYR A 48 -0.59 16.13 -4.67
C TYR A 48 0.49 15.43 -3.84
N ARG A 49 0.82 15.98 -2.66
CA ARG A 49 1.80 15.36 -1.75
C ARG A 49 1.38 13.97 -1.30
N ILE A 50 0.12 13.75 -0.94
CA ILE A 50 -0.36 12.41 -0.57
C ILE A 50 -0.17 11.43 -1.72
N ASN A 51 -0.49 11.82 -2.95
CA ASN A 51 -0.30 10.97 -4.13
C ASN A 51 1.18 10.64 -4.41
N TYR A 52 2.12 11.51 -4.05
CA TYR A 52 3.54 11.35 -4.34
C TYR A 52 4.34 10.73 -3.19
N GLU A 53 4.13 11.22 -1.96
CA GLU A 53 4.99 10.95 -0.81
C GLU A 53 4.44 9.85 0.13
N VAL A 54 3.13 9.55 0.13
CA VAL A 54 2.53 8.60 1.08
C VAL A 54 2.67 7.16 0.58
N ARG A 55 3.33 6.32 1.39
CA ARG A 55 3.69 4.94 1.03
C ARG A 55 2.54 3.96 1.17
N THR A 56 1.64 4.22 2.16
CA THR A 56 0.54 3.30 2.47
C THR A 56 -0.80 3.72 1.84
N ALA A 57 -0.80 4.70 0.93
CA ALA A 57 -1.97 5.08 0.16
C ALA A 57 -2.18 4.17 -1.06
N LEU A 58 -3.43 3.73 -1.26
CA LEU A 58 -3.87 3.04 -2.49
C LEU A 58 -4.52 4.01 -3.48
N LYS A 59 -5.30 4.96 -2.97
CA LYS A 59 -6.00 5.98 -3.77
C LYS A 59 -6.29 7.21 -2.93
N VAL A 60 -6.30 8.37 -3.57
CA VAL A 60 -6.66 9.65 -2.96
C VAL A 60 -7.91 10.18 -3.67
N LEU A 61 -9.00 10.31 -2.92
CA LEU A 61 -10.31 10.65 -3.44
C LEU A 61 -10.75 12.01 -2.90
N LYS A 62 -11.28 12.85 -3.78
CA LYS A 62 -11.85 14.17 -3.45
C LYS A 62 -13.37 14.11 -3.55
N PRO A 63 -14.13 14.08 -2.43
CA PRO A 63 -15.59 14.15 -2.45
C PRO A 63 -16.07 15.46 -3.06
N PHE A 64 -17.06 15.41 -3.95
CA PHE A 64 -17.64 16.62 -4.55
C PHE A 64 -19.15 16.68 -4.44
N LYS A 65 -19.86 15.55 -4.23
CA LYS A 65 -21.31 15.54 -4.07
C LYS A 65 -21.76 14.46 -3.08
N ASN A 66 -22.68 14.82 -2.20
CA ASN A 66 -23.35 13.91 -1.28
C ASN A 66 -24.88 14.08 -1.43
N PHE A 67 -25.61 12.96 -1.44
CA PHE A 67 -27.06 12.93 -1.46
C PHE A 67 -27.58 11.58 -0.94
N PHE A 68 -28.90 11.41 -0.89
CA PHE A 68 -29.56 10.16 -0.51
C PHE A 68 -30.31 9.58 -1.70
N ALA A 69 -30.20 8.24 -1.88
CA ALA A 69 -30.92 7.47 -2.86
C ALA A 69 -31.24 6.08 -2.31
N LYS A 70 -32.47 5.59 -2.52
CA LYS A 70 -32.91 4.28 -2.01
C LYS A 70 -33.10 3.24 -3.10
N ASN A 71 -33.04 3.65 -4.35
CA ASN A 71 -33.22 2.78 -5.50
C ASN A 71 -32.45 3.36 -6.71
N PRO A 72 -32.29 2.60 -7.81
CA PRO A 72 -31.59 3.06 -9.00
C PRO A 72 -32.20 4.31 -9.66
N ASP A 73 -33.53 4.46 -9.63
CA ASP A 73 -34.21 5.61 -10.23
C ASP A 73 -33.90 6.89 -9.45
N ASP A 74 -33.92 6.83 -8.11
CA ASP A 74 -33.48 7.96 -7.26
C ASP A 74 -32.02 8.32 -7.56
N LEU A 75 -31.14 7.30 -7.65
CA LEU A 75 -29.72 7.50 -7.98
C LEU A 75 -29.56 8.19 -9.33
N TYR A 76 -30.21 7.68 -10.36
CA TYR A 76 -30.17 8.24 -11.72
C TYR A 76 -30.61 9.70 -11.72
N ASN A 77 -31.79 9.99 -11.14
CA ASN A 77 -32.35 11.34 -11.13
C ASN A 77 -31.44 12.34 -10.38
N LYS A 78 -30.92 11.95 -9.20
CA LYS A 78 -30.02 12.80 -8.41
C LYS A 78 -28.68 13.04 -9.09
N VAL A 79 -28.16 12.07 -9.81
CA VAL A 79 -26.93 12.23 -10.60
C VAL A 79 -27.20 13.14 -11.82
N LYS A 80 -28.34 13.01 -12.46
CA LYS A 80 -28.74 13.85 -13.61
C LYS A 80 -28.95 15.33 -13.24
N GLU A 81 -29.27 15.63 -11.95
CA GLU A 81 -29.35 16.99 -11.42
C GLU A 81 -27.98 17.72 -11.32
N ILE A 82 -26.86 16.98 -11.36
CA ILE A 82 -25.52 17.55 -11.29
C ILE A 82 -25.16 18.11 -12.68
N ASN A 83 -24.59 19.31 -12.75
CA ASN A 83 -24.15 19.89 -14.03
C ASN A 83 -22.82 19.26 -14.49
N TRP A 84 -22.91 18.11 -15.15
CA TRP A 84 -21.74 17.37 -15.64
C TRP A 84 -21.01 18.08 -16.77
N CYS A 85 -21.70 18.98 -17.51
CA CYS A 85 -21.10 19.74 -18.59
C CYS A 85 -20.07 20.77 -18.10
N GLU A 86 -20.08 21.12 -16.80
CA GLU A 86 -19.02 21.92 -16.16
C GLU A 86 -17.85 21.09 -15.65
N LEU A 87 -18.01 19.76 -15.52
CA LEU A 87 -17.04 18.85 -14.91
C LEU A 87 -16.31 17.97 -15.92
N LEU A 88 -16.88 17.85 -17.13
CA LEU A 88 -16.38 16.97 -18.18
C LEU A 88 -16.70 17.56 -19.54
N ARG A 89 -15.77 17.50 -20.48
CA ARG A 89 -16.00 17.93 -21.86
C ARG A 89 -16.42 16.76 -22.75
N THR A 90 -17.02 17.06 -23.90
CA THR A 90 -17.48 16.05 -24.88
C THR A 90 -16.34 15.24 -25.53
N ASP A 91 -15.13 15.80 -25.57
CA ASP A 91 -13.92 15.18 -26.12
C ASP A 91 -13.14 14.35 -25.08
N GLN A 92 -13.49 14.47 -23.81
CA GLN A 92 -12.87 13.70 -22.71
C GLN A 92 -13.52 12.32 -22.53
N THR A 93 -12.76 11.45 -21.89
CA THR A 93 -13.22 10.11 -21.50
C THR A 93 -13.44 10.03 -19.99
N PHE A 94 -14.38 9.20 -19.55
CA PHE A 94 -14.59 8.99 -18.13
C PHE A 94 -14.86 7.52 -17.80
N CYS A 95 -14.80 7.18 -16.51
CA CYS A 95 -15.33 5.93 -15.98
C CYS A 95 -15.91 6.14 -14.57
N VAL A 96 -16.75 5.21 -14.16
CA VAL A 96 -17.35 5.16 -12.83
C VAL A 96 -17.01 3.83 -12.18
N ASP A 97 -16.30 3.87 -11.06
CA ASP A 97 -16.06 2.73 -10.18
C ASP A 97 -16.98 2.84 -8.96
N ALA A 98 -17.63 1.76 -8.54
CA ALA A 98 -18.57 1.79 -7.44
C ALA A 98 -18.22 0.80 -6.33
N VAL A 99 -18.45 1.25 -5.09
CA VAL A 99 -18.49 0.40 -3.90
C VAL A 99 -19.82 0.62 -3.20
N THR A 100 -20.58 -0.46 -3.03
CA THR A 100 -21.89 -0.43 -2.38
C THR A 100 -21.88 -1.32 -1.15
N THR A 101 -22.49 -0.82 -0.05
CA THR A 101 -22.68 -1.57 1.19
C THR A 101 -24.07 -1.25 1.74
N GLY A 102 -24.77 -2.28 2.21
CA GLY A 102 -26.13 -2.14 2.74
C GLY A 102 -27.18 -2.79 1.86
N ARG A 103 -28.43 -2.56 2.20
CA ARG A 103 -29.61 -3.28 1.63
C ARG A 103 -30.17 -2.67 0.35
N PHE A 104 -29.94 -1.38 0.10
CA PHE A 104 -30.59 -0.69 -1.02
C PHE A 104 -29.88 -0.92 -2.36
N PHE A 105 -28.54 -1.06 -2.33
CA PHE A 105 -27.71 -1.29 -3.52
C PHE A 105 -26.80 -2.50 -3.29
N THR A 106 -27.22 -3.66 -3.82
CA THR A 106 -26.49 -4.93 -3.66
C THR A 106 -25.49 -5.20 -4.79
N HIS A 107 -25.63 -4.51 -5.92
CA HIS A 107 -24.80 -4.70 -7.10
C HIS A 107 -24.05 -3.40 -7.46
N SER A 108 -22.77 -3.31 -7.10
CA SER A 108 -21.95 -2.13 -7.33
C SER A 108 -21.80 -1.79 -8.81
N GLN A 109 -21.63 -2.81 -9.67
CA GLN A 109 -21.53 -2.59 -11.10
C GLN A 109 -22.79 -1.98 -11.71
N TYR A 110 -23.98 -2.41 -11.26
CA TYR A 110 -25.25 -1.82 -11.72
C TYR A 110 -25.38 -0.35 -11.28
N ALA A 111 -25.00 -0.04 -10.04
CA ALA A 111 -24.98 1.34 -9.55
C ALA A 111 -24.00 2.23 -10.36
N ALA A 112 -22.82 1.70 -10.71
CA ALA A 112 -21.86 2.40 -11.57
C ALA A 112 -22.44 2.69 -12.97
N LEU A 113 -23.13 1.70 -13.56
CA LEU A 113 -23.79 1.87 -14.86
C LEU A 113 -24.92 2.91 -14.79
N THR A 114 -25.72 2.91 -13.71
CA THR A 114 -26.78 3.91 -13.50
C THR A 114 -26.21 5.33 -13.47
N VAL A 115 -25.11 5.56 -12.73
CA VAL A 115 -24.42 6.85 -12.71
C VAL A 115 -23.87 7.22 -14.10
N LYS A 116 -23.23 6.27 -14.77
CA LYS A 116 -22.73 6.46 -16.13
C LYS A 116 -23.85 6.85 -17.11
N ASP A 117 -25.00 6.18 -17.06
CA ASP A 117 -26.13 6.45 -17.95
C ASP A 117 -26.71 7.84 -17.69
N ALA A 118 -26.87 8.28 -16.43
CA ALA A 118 -27.33 9.61 -16.08
C ALA A 118 -26.40 10.71 -16.64
N ILE A 119 -25.07 10.49 -16.57
CA ILE A 119 -24.07 11.42 -17.15
C ILE A 119 -24.22 11.47 -18.67
N VAL A 120 -24.22 10.32 -19.33
CA VAL A 120 -24.30 10.21 -20.78
C VAL A 120 -25.61 10.85 -21.33
N ASP A 121 -26.72 10.62 -20.67
CA ASP A 121 -28.01 11.14 -21.11
C ASP A 121 -28.10 12.68 -20.93
N GLN A 122 -27.47 13.24 -19.89
CA GLN A 122 -27.36 14.70 -19.78
C GLN A 122 -26.60 15.32 -20.97
N PHE A 123 -25.47 14.73 -21.37
CA PHE A 123 -24.70 15.18 -22.53
C PHE A 123 -25.47 15.02 -23.84
N ARG A 124 -26.25 13.95 -24.00
CA ARG A 124 -27.13 13.78 -25.18
C ARG A 124 -28.24 14.83 -25.22
N ASP A 125 -28.84 15.14 -24.07
CA ASP A 125 -29.89 16.14 -23.98
C ASP A 125 -29.37 17.55 -24.31
N VAL A 126 -28.13 17.89 -23.91
CA VAL A 126 -27.54 19.23 -24.09
C VAL A 126 -26.85 19.38 -25.45
N TYR A 127 -26.05 18.37 -25.86
CA TYR A 127 -25.15 18.49 -27.01
C TYR A 127 -25.50 17.55 -28.18
N GLY A 128 -26.43 16.62 -28.01
CA GLY A 128 -26.74 15.58 -29.00
C GLY A 128 -25.65 14.49 -29.14
N ILE A 129 -24.55 14.60 -28.40
CA ILE A 129 -23.41 13.68 -28.41
C ILE A 129 -23.12 13.25 -26.98
N ARG A 130 -22.26 12.24 -26.82
CA ARG A 130 -21.86 11.75 -25.48
C ARG A 130 -20.35 11.65 -25.34
N PRO A 131 -19.78 11.84 -24.14
CA PRO A 131 -18.39 11.51 -23.85
C PRO A 131 -18.16 9.99 -23.93
N ASN A 132 -16.96 9.59 -24.28
CA ASN A 132 -16.59 8.19 -24.37
C ASN A 132 -16.21 7.60 -23.00
N ILE A 133 -16.38 6.29 -22.89
CA ILE A 133 -15.95 5.53 -21.71
C ILE A 133 -14.55 4.96 -21.95
N ASN A 134 -13.65 5.16 -20.98
CA ASN A 134 -12.35 4.52 -20.94
C ASN A 134 -12.10 3.99 -19.51
N THR A 135 -12.18 2.69 -19.32
CA THR A 135 -12.03 2.06 -17.99
C THR A 135 -10.58 1.94 -17.53
N LEU A 136 -9.63 1.93 -18.46
CA LEU A 136 -8.21 1.77 -18.15
C LEU A 136 -7.56 3.11 -17.76
N ASN A 137 -7.64 4.10 -18.64
CA ASN A 137 -6.97 5.39 -18.45
C ASN A 137 -7.91 6.56 -18.82
N PRO A 138 -9.01 6.77 -18.08
CA PRO A 138 -9.96 7.84 -18.33
C PRO A 138 -9.34 9.22 -18.05
N ASP A 139 -9.95 10.28 -18.61
CA ASP A 139 -9.60 11.65 -18.26
C ASP A 139 -10.22 12.04 -16.91
N LEU A 140 -11.42 11.53 -16.63
CA LEU A 140 -12.07 11.70 -15.33
C LEU A 140 -12.50 10.34 -14.76
N ARG A 141 -11.90 9.93 -13.64
CA ARG A 141 -12.33 8.76 -12.89
C ARG A 141 -13.20 9.17 -11.72
N ILE A 142 -14.43 8.66 -11.69
CA ILE A 142 -15.42 8.95 -10.65
C ILE A 142 -15.53 7.71 -9.76
N SER A 143 -15.38 7.88 -8.46
CA SER A 143 -15.67 6.85 -7.47
C SER A 143 -17.04 7.11 -6.84
N LEU A 144 -17.91 6.12 -6.93
CA LEU A 144 -19.23 6.09 -6.30
C LEU A 144 -19.17 5.25 -5.04
N HIS A 145 -19.45 5.86 -3.90
CA HIS A 145 -19.57 5.15 -2.63
C HIS A 145 -21.02 5.23 -2.15
N ILE A 146 -21.64 4.08 -1.95
CA ILE A 146 -22.99 3.98 -1.36
C ILE A 146 -22.91 3.17 -0.07
N ARG A 147 -23.34 3.79 1.02
CA ARG A 147 -23.52 3.12 2.31
C ARG A 147 -24.97 3.29 2.75
N GLU A 148 -25.72 2.18 2.75
CA GLU A 148 -27.16 2.19 2.88
C GLU A 148 -27.78 3.10 1.80
N ASP A 149 -28.46 4.18 2.18
CA ASP A 149 -29.05 5.18 1.28
C ASP A 149 -28.18 6.41 1.06
N LYS A 150 -27.03 6.53 1.75
CA LYS A 150 -26.12 7.65 1.60
C LYS A 150 -25.19 7.43 0.41
N VAL A 151 -25.24 8.32 -0.55
CA VAL A 151 -24.42 8.33 -1.77
C VAL A 151 -23.37 9.42 -1.68
N THR A 152 -22.13 9.08 -2.01
CA THR A 152 -21.02 10.02 -2.15
C THR A 152 -20.37 9.81 -3.52
N LEU A 153 -20.25 10.88 -4.29
CA LEU A 153 -19.46 10.92 -5.52
C LEU A 153 -18.14 11.60 -5.24
N LEU A 154 -17.05 10.98 -5.73
CA LEU A 154 -15.70 11.44 -5.48
C LEU A 154 -14.90 11.42 -6.80
N PHE A 155 -14.05 12.42 -6.99
CA PHE A 155 -13.02 12.36 -8.03
C PHE A 155 -11.81 11.56 -7.53
N ASP A 156 -11.32 10.65 -8.37
CA ASP A 156 -10.10 9.88 -8.08
C ASP A 156 -8.88 10.63 -8.62
N SER A 157 -8.12 11.25 -7.73
CA SER A 157 -6.93 12.01 -8.10
C SER A 157 -5.73 11.12 -8.46
N SER A 158 -5.75 9.87 -8.05
CA SER A 158 -4.64 8.94 -8.29
C SER A 158 -4.66 8.32 -9.69
N GLY A 159 -5.86 8.09 -10.24
CA GLY A 159 -6.05 7.35 -11.49
C GLY A 159 -5.84 5.85 -11.30
N GLU A 160 -4.70 5.30 -11.72
CA GLU A 160 -4.30 3.94 -11.38
C GLU A 160 -3.95 3.84 -9.89
N SER A 161 -4.12 2.67 -9.29
CA SER A 161 -3.82 2.48 -7.86
C SER A 161 -2.35 2.78 -7.54
N LEU A 162 -2.11 3.46 -6.42
CA LEU A 162 -0.77 3.94 -6.04
C LEU A 162 0.20 2.82 -5.65
N HIS A 163 -0.28 1.57 -5.42
CA HIS A 163 0.62 0.44 -5.24
C HIS A 163 1.42 0.13 -6.52
N HIS A 164 0.91 0.45 -7.69
CA HIS A 164 1.69 0.42 -8.93
C HIS A 164 2.73 1.54 -8.94
N ARG A 165 3.86 1.30 -8.26
CA ARG A 165 4.95 2.29 -8.11
C ARG A 165 5.63 2.65 -9.42
N GLY A 166 5.65 1.72 -10.37
CA GLY A 166 6.31 1.87 -11.66
C GLY A 166 7.61 1.08 -11.79
N TYR A 167 8.21 0.63 -10.70
CA TYR A 167 9.46 -0.15 -10.74
C TYR A 167 9.24 -1.64 -11.06
N ARG A 168 8.03 -2.18 -10.90
CA ARG A 168 7.75 -3.61 -11.13
C ARG A 168 7.54 -3.88 -12.62
N LYS A 169 8.43 -4.64 -13.23
CA LYS A 169 8.34 -5.10 -14.61
C LYS A 169 7.92 -6.54 -14.73
N GLN A 170 8.35 -7.36 -13.79
CA GLN A 170 8.08 -8.79 -13.79
C GLN A 170 7.36 -9.19 -12.51
N VAL A 171 6.45 -10.13 -12.65
CA VAL A 171 5.67 -10.68 -11.54
C VAL A 171 5.78 -12.20 -11.55
N ASP A 172 5.89 -12.78 -10.37
CA ASP A 172 5.59 -14.19 -10.16
C ASP A 172 4.12 -14.36 -9.72
N LYS A 173 3.70 -15.58 -9.45
CA LYS A 173 2.35 -15.84 -8.94
C LYS A 173 2.12 -15.06 -7.63
N ALA A 174 1.12 -14.15 -7.65
CA ALA A 174 0.64 -13.37 -6.49
C ALA A 174 1.75 -12.69 -5.65
N PRO A 175 2.47 -11.69 -6.20
CA PRO A 175 3.47 -10.93 -5.44
C PRO A 175 2.78 -10.13 -4.32
N MET A 176 3.55 -9.84 -3.24
CA MET A 176 3.09 -8.93 -2.20
C MET A 176 2.77 -7.55 -2.79
N ASN A 177 1.67 -6.94 -2.36
CA ASN A 177 1.32 -5.58 -2.72
C ASN A 177 2.31 -4.59 -2.09
N GLU A 178 2.77 -3.59 -2.85
CA GLU A 178 3.78 -2.61 -2.44
C GLU A 178 3.31 -1.76 -1.25
N VAL A 179 2.03 -1.42 -1.19
CA VAL A 179 1.43 -0.70 -0.06
C VAL A 179 1.46 -1.54 1.21
N LEU A 180 1.20 -2.86 1.09
CA LEU A 180 1.34 -3.77 2.22
C LEU A 180 2.80 -3.87 2.66
N ALA A 181 3.74 -4.08 1.74
CA ALA A 181 5.17 -4.16 2.05
C ALA A 181 5.67 -2.91 2.79
N ALA A 182 5.36 -1.72 2.27
CA ALA A 182 5.69 -0.44 2.92
C ALA A 182 5.04 -0.30 4.31
N GLY A 183 3.80 -0.79 4.45
CA GLY A 183 3.09 -0.80 5.73
C GLY A 183 3.74 -1.74 6.74
N LEU A 184 4.11 -2.95 6.33
CA LEU A 184 4.82 -3.91 7.20
C LEU A 184 6.15 -3.34 7.70
N ILE A 185 6.95 -2.72 6.82
CA ILE A 185 8.20 -2.07 7.19
C ILE A 185 7.96 -1.01 8.27
N GLN A 186 6.97 -0.13 8.10
CA GLN A 186 6.63 0.90 9.07
C GLN A 186 6.05 0.35 10.39
N LEU A 187 5.33 -0.79 10.34
CA LEU A 187 4.78 -1.47 11.53
C LEU A 187 5.87 -2.10 12.39
N THR A 188 7.03 -2.45 11.85
CA THR A 188 8.18 -2.91 12.66
C THR A 188 8.70 -1.83 13.59
N GLY A 189 8.46 -0.56 13.28
CA GLY A 189 9.06 0.58 13.96
C GLY A 189 10.47 0.93 13.49
N TRP A 190 10.99 0.25 12.46
CA TRP A 190 12.30 0.53 11.88
C TRP A 190 12.44 2.01 11.48
N LYS A 191 13.58 2.60 11.83
CA LYS A 191 13.89 4.01 11.56
C LYS A 191 14.98 4.17 10.50
N ALA A 192 15.31 3.10 9.77
CA ALA A 192 16.47 3.03 8.90
C ALA A 192 17.78 3.31 9.66
N ASP A 193 17.89 2.74 10.85
CA ASP A 193 19.00 2.90 11.80
C ASP A 193 19.75 1.59 12.08
N CYS A 194 19.47 0.56 11.32
CA CYS A 194 20.12 -0.75 11.35
C CYS A 194 19.85 -1.50 10.04
N ASN A 195 20.47 -2.68 9.87
CA ASN A 195 20.31 -3.53 8.69
C ASN A 195 18.86 -3.99 8.49
N PHE A 196 18.49 -4.26 7.25
CA PHE A 196 17.21 -4.84 6.87
C PHE A 196 17.40 -6.10 6.02
N LEU A 197 16.67 -7.18 6.33
CA LEU A 197 16.78 -8.45 5.64
C LEU A 197 15.41 -9.01 5.24
N ASP A 198 15.35 -9.59 4.04
CA ASP A 198 14.25 -10.43 3.55
C ASP A 198 14.83 -11.75 3.01
N CYS A 199 14.63 -12.84 3.76
CA CYS A 199 15.24 -14.14 3.46
C CYS A 199 14.38 -15.01 2.54
N MET A 200 13.20 -14.56 2.13
CA MET A 200 12.28 -15.21 1.20
C MET A 200 11.68 -14.16 0.25
N CYS A 201 12.56 -13.42 -0.42
CA CYS A 201 12.23 -12.14 -1.06
C CYS A 201 11.30 -12.26 -2.29
N GLY A 202 11.15 -13.44 -2.86
CA GLY A 202 10.31 -13.65 -4.02
C GLY A 202 10.67 -12.70 -5.17
N SER A 203 9.75 -11.80 -5.52
CA SER A 203 9.97 -10.78 -6.57
C SER A 203 10.69 -9.51 -6.10
N GLY A 204 11.19 -9.47 -4.87
CA GLY A 204 11.97 -8.35 -4.31
C GLY A 204 11.15 -7.17 -3.80
N THR A 205 9.85 -7.32 -3.54
CA THR A 205 8.99 -6.19 -3.14
C THR A 205 9.41 -5.57 -1.80
N LEU A 206 9.61 -6.41 -0.77
CA LEU A 206 10.00 -5.93 0.56
C LEU A 206 11.38 -5.23 0.55
N PRO A 207 12.46 -5.79 -0.02
CA PRO A 207 13.75 -5.12 -0.03
C PRO A 207 13.73 -3.82 -0.88
N ILE A 208 12.98 -3.75 -1.98
CA ILE A 208 12.84 -2.52 -2.76
C ILE A 208 12.10 -1.43 -1.94
N GLU A 209 10.96 -1.76 -1.31
CA GLU A 209 10.22 -0.79 -0.47
C GLU A 209 11.05 -0.41 0.78
N ALA A 210 11.89 -1.31 1.33
CA ALA A 210 12.81 -0.99 2.41
C ALA A 210 13.91 -0.01 1.97
N ALA A 211 14.54 -0.23 0.82
CA ALA A 211 15.52 0.69 0.25
C ALA A 211 14.91 2.06 -0.02
N MET A 212 13.74 2.10 -0.68
CA MET A 212 13.02 3.35 -0.91
C MET A 212 12.63 4.07 0.39
N TYR A 213 12.31 3.32 1.46
CA TYR A 213 12.01 3.91 2.77
C TYR A 213 13.26 4.48 3.42
N ALA A 214 14.34 3.71 3.50
CA ALA A 214 15.61 4.09 4.11
C ALA A 214 16.25 5.30 3.43
N MET A 215 16.28 5.29 2.11
CA MET A 215 16.85 6.34 1.28
C MET A 215 15.89 7.52 1.05
N LYS A 216 14.70 7.52 1.65
CA LYS A 216 13.64 8.54 1.50
C LYS A 216 13.20 8.77 0.06
N ILE A 217 13.32 7.77 -0.82
CA ILE A 217 12.80 7.83 -2.18
C ILE A 217 11.27 7.84 -2.12
N PRO A 218 10.57 8.85 -2.67
CA PRO A 218 9.11 8.90 -2.66
C PRO A 218 8.49 7.69 -3.37
N PRO A 219 7.37 7.13 -2.89
CA PRO A 219 6.72 5.98 -3.54
C PRO A 219 6.24 6.30 -4.96
N GLY A 220 6.00 7.58 -5.27
CA GLY A 220 5.63 8.05 -6.60
C GLY A 220 6.80 8.25 -7.58
N TYR A 221 8.06 8.07 -7.16
CA TYR A 221 9.26 8.45 -7.91
C TYR A 221 9.34 7.87 -9.33
N TYR A 222 9.04 6.57 -9.49
CA TYR A 222 9.06 5.90 -10.80
C TYR A 222 7.75 6.02 -11.58
N ARG A 223 6.71 6.59 -10.97
CA ARG A 223 5.40 6.74 -11.59
C ARG A 223 5.38 7.97 -12.50
N LYS A 224 4.70 7.86 -13.65
CA LYS A 224 4.69 8.91 -14.67
C LYS A 224 3.37 9.66 -14.77
N GLN A 225 2.26 9.06 -14.30
CA GLN A 225 0.91 9.61 -14.50
C GLN A 225 0.06 9.46 -13.25
N TRP A 226 -0.75 10.49 -12.99
CA TRP A 226 -1.77 10.53 -11.96
C TRP A 226 -3.08 11.04 -12.56
N GLY A 227 -4.22 10.69 -11.95
CA GLY A 227 -5.53 11.09 -12.43
C GLY A 227 -5.70 12.61 -12.48
N PHE A 228 -5.23 13.30 -11.43
CA PHE A 228 -5.35 14.77 -11.34
C PHE A 228 -4.60 15.54 -12.46
N MET A 229 -3.62 14.94 -13.13
CA MET A 229 -2.89 15.58 -14.22
C MET A 229 -3.78 15.86 -15.45
N LYS A 230 -4.93 15.19 -15.53
CA LYS A 230 -5.89 15.34 -16.61
C LYS A 230 -7.06 16.28 -16.27
N TRP A 231 -7.08 16.83 -15.05
CA TRP A 231 -8.10 17.75 -14.60
C TRP A 231 -7.85 19.15 -15.14
N ASP A 232 -8.90 19.90 -15.44
CA ASP A 232 -8.78 21.25 -15.99
C ASP A 232 -8.11 22.24 -15.02
N ASP A 233 -8.16 21.95 -13.71
CA ASP A 233 -7.50 22.72 -12.65
C ASP A 233 -6.11 22.20 -12.26
N TYR A 234 -5.48 21.34 -13.08
CA TYR A 234 -4.13 20.86 -12.85
C TYR A 234 -3.11 21.98 -12.81
N ASP A 235 -2.36 22.05 -11.72
CA ASP A 235 -1.28 23.02 -11.51
C ASP A 235 0.09 22.35 -11.69
N ALA A 236 0.68 22.53 -12.86
CA ALA A 236 1.94 21.90 -13.23
C ALA A 236 3.14 22.49 -12.47
N GLU A 237 3.12 23.79 -12.13
CA GLU A 237 4.21 24.43 -11.38
C GLU A 237 4.22 23.96 -9.93
N LEU A 238 3.06 23.91 -9.29
CA LEU A 238 2.89 23.34 -7.94
C LEU A 238 3.33 21.88 -7.91
N TRP A 239 2.93 21.09 -8.91
CA TRP A 239 3.32 19.69 -9.01
C TRP A 239 4.82 19.50 -9.14
N GLN A 240 5.46 20.28 -10.01
CA GLN A 240 6.90 20.22 -10.20
C GLN A 240 7.65 20.57 -8.91
N ARG A 241 7.24 21.63 -8.22
CA ARG A 241 7.81 22.05 -6.93
C ARG A 241 7.71 20.93 -5.89
N ILE A 242 6.53 20.29 -5.75
CA ILE A 242 6.33 19.19 -4.80
C ILE A 242 7.29 18.04 -5.07
N ARG A 243 7.47 17.66 -6.33
CA ARG A 243 8.42 16.61 -6.70
C ARG A 243 9.84 16.99 -6.35
N GLU A 244 10.28 18.18 -6.73
CA GLU A 244 11.64 18.67 -6.44
C GLU A 244 11.92 18.72 -4.93
N GLU A 245 10.97 19.19 -4.13
CA GLU A 245 11.09 19.22 -2.66
C GLU A 245 11.14 17.83 -2.04
N ALA A 246 10.40 16.87 -2.57
CA ALA A 246 10.41 15.50 -2.09
C ALA A 246 11.67 14.76 -2.53
N ASP A 247 12.06 14.90 -3.80
CA ASP A 247 13.24 14.25 -4.37
C ASP A 247 14.56 14.81 -3.77
N ALA A 248 14.58 16.07 -3.37
CA ALA A 248 15.73 16.68 -2.66
C ALA A 248 15.99 16.08 -1.26
N LYS A 249 15.05 15.31 -0.72
CA LYS A 249 15.22 14.58 0.57
C LYS A 249 15.88 13.21 0.39
N ILE A 250 16.06 12.74 -0.84
CA ILE A 250 16.70 11.45 -1.13
C ILE A 250 18.13 11.48 -0.58
N CYS A 251 18.51 10.43 0.13
CA CYS A 251 19.82 10.32 0.78
C CYS A 251 20.35 8.89 0.70
N ASP A 252 21.63 8.73 0.89
CA ASP A 252 22.25 7.41 1.02
C ASP A 252 21.82 6.72 2.32
N PHE A 253 21.98 5.41 2.37
CA PHE A 253 21.68 4.57 3.52
C PHE A 253 22.97 3.94 4.05
N ASP A 254 23.25 4.13 5.34
CA ASP A 254 24.52 3.76 5.97
C ASP A 254 24.61 2.27 6.39
N TYR A 255 23.51 1.54 6.30
CA TYR A 255 23.43 0.12 6.67
C TYR A 255 23.14 -0.73 5.43
N GLU A 256 22.97 -2.04 5.63
CA GLU A 256 22.82 -2.99 4.54
C GLU A 256 21.37 -3.44 4.38
N ILE A 257 20.94 -3.62 3.13
CA ILE A 257 19.68 -4.29 2.78
C ILE A 257 20.00 -5.57 2.06
N TRP A 258 19.61 -6.69 2.68
CA TRP A 258 19.85 -8.02 2.14
C TRP A 258 18.54 -8.66 1.68
N ALA A 259 18.60 -9.29 0.51
CA ALA A 259 17.51 -10.07 -0.07
C ALA A 259 18.03 -11.44 -0.49
N SER A 260 17.33 -12.49 -0.11
CA SER A 260 17.65 -13.84 -0.59
C SER A 260 16.40 -14.65 -0.88
N ASP A 261 16.54 -15.58 -1.81
CA ASP A 261 15.53 -16.60 -2.09
C ASP A 261 16.22 -17.87 -2.59
N ARG A 262 15.70 -19.04 -2.20
CA ARG A 262 16.21 -20.32 -2.67
C ARG A 262 15.93 -20.58 -4.14
N SER A 263 14.86 -19.98 -4.68
CA SER A 263 14.41 -20.15 -6.06
C SER A 263 15.22 -19.29 -7.03
N PRO A 264 15.96 -19.89 -8.00
CA PRO A 264 16.68 -19.12 -9.02
C PRO A 264 15.74 -18.26 -9.87
N LYS A 265 14.50 -18.70 -10.07
CA LYS A 265 13.47 -17.94 -10.80
C LYS A 265 13.06 -16.70 -10.03
N ALA A 266 12.82 -16.82 -8.72
CA ALA A 266 12.47 -15.69 -7.86
C ALA A 266 13.59 -14.65 -7.84
N VAL A 267 14.84 -15.09 -7.67
CA VAL A 267 16.03 -14.22 -7.68
C VAL A 267 16.16 -13.47 -9.00
N ALA A 268 15.99 -14.15 -10.15
CA ALA A 268 16.05 -13.48 -11.46
C ALA A 268 14.96 -12.41 -11.63
N ILE A 269 13.74 -12.66 -11.12
CA ILE A 269 12.65 -11.67 -11.14
C ILE A 269 12.98 -10.50 -10.21
N ALA A 270 13.48 -10.77 -9.00
CA ALA A 270 13.89 -9.75 -8.04
C ALA A 270 14.99 -8.86 -8.61
N GLU A 271 16.03 -9.47 -9.22
CA GLU A 271 17.11 -8.76 -9.89
C GLU A 271 16.59 -7.81 -10.99
N GLY A 272 15.68 -8.28 -11.82
CA GLY A 272 15.06 -7.44 -12.85
C GLY A 272 14.31 -6.24 -12.27
N ASN A 273 13.54 -6.42 -11.19
CA ASN A 273 12.80 -5.36 -10.51
C ASN A 273 13.75 -4.38 -9.78
N ILE A 274 14.78 -4.89 -9.08
CA ILE A 274 15.81 -4.09 -8.40
C ILE A 274 16.58 -3.21 -9.40
N ASN A 275 17.01 -3.80 -10.53
CA ASN A 275 17.69 -3.07 -11.60
C ASN A 275 16.79 -1.98 -12.21
N TYR A 276 15.49 -2.26 -12.38
CA TYR A 276 14.54 -1.28 -12.90
C TYR A 276 14.26 -0.15 -11.89
N ALA A 277 14.34 -0.45 -10.59
CA ALA A 277 14.30 0.55 -9.53
C ALA A 277 15.64 1.28 -9.34
N HIS A 278 16.70 0.97 -10.10
CA HIS A 278 18.05 1.52 -9.96
C HIS A 278 18.66 1.35 -8.55
N LEU A 279 18.30 0.25 -7.85
CA LEU A 279 18.74 -0.06 -6.50
C LEU A 279 19.73 -1.25 -6.43
N GLN A 280 20.37 -1.59 -7.56
CA GLN A 280 21.29 -2.73 -7.66
C GLN A 280 22.59 -2.55 -6.86
N HIS A 281 22.90 -1.35 -6.41
CA HIS A 281 24.05 -1.05 -5.55
C HIS A 281 23.68 -0.94 -4.07
N ASP A 282 22.37 -0.85 -3.76
CA ASP A 282 21.85 -0.62 -2.42
C ASP A 282 21.24 -1.89 -1.81
N ILE A 283 20.97 -2.92 -2.64
CA ILE A 283 20.37 -4.19 -2.22
C ILE A 283 21.30 -5.35 -2.57
N HIS A 284 21.76 -6.06 -1.56
CA HIS A 284 22.55 -7.29 -1.70
C HIS A 284 21.62 -8.48 -1.98
N LEU A 285 21.41 -8.79 -3.27
CA LEU A 285 20.57 -9.91 -3.70
C LEU A 285 21.39 -11.19 -3.86
N MET A 286 20.91 -12.29 -3.25
CA MET A 286 21.58 -13.58 -3.26
C MET A 286 20.62 -14.73 -3.58
N LYS A 287 21.10 -15.71 -4.38
CA LYS A 287 20.46 -17.02 -4.44
C LYS A 287 20.95 -17.85 -3.26
N LYS A 288 20.20 -17.89 -2.18
CA LYS A 288 20.60 -18.60 -0.96
C LYS A 288 19.36 -19.01 -0.18
N ASP A 289 19.40 -20.22 0.41
CA ASP A 289 18.38 -20.60 1.37
C ASP A 289 18.62 -19.85 2.68
N MET A 290 17.54 -19.56 3.40
CA MET A 290 17.61 -18.86 4.68
C MET A 290 18.47 -19.60 5.72
N HIS A 291 18.53 -20.93 5.67
CA HIS A 291 19.36 -21.75 6.58
C HIS A 291 20.85 -21.51 6.41
N ASP A 292 21.26 -21.30 5.16
CA ASP A 292 22.67 -21.11 4.79
C ASP A 292 23.10 -19.64 4.93
N LEU A 293 22.15 -18.74 5.23
CA LEU A 293 22.42 -17.32 5.30
C LEU A 293 23.15 -17.00 6.62
N THR A 294 24.30 -16.36 6.49
CA THR A 294 24.97 -15.70 7.60
C THR A 294 24.62 -14.22 7.54
N PRO A 295 23.76 -13.71 8.44
CA PRO A 295 23.35 -12.32 8.39
C PRO A 295 24.52 -11.37 8.67
N PRO A 296 24.44 -10.10 8.25
CA PRO A 296 25.47 -9.10 8.53
C PRO A 296 25.60 -8.85 10.04
N GLU A 297 26.78 -8.39 10.45
CA GLU A 297 27.03 -7.99 11.83
C GLU A 297 26.20 -6.76 12.23
N GLY A 298 25.97 -6.57 13.52
CA GLY A 298 25.27 -5.40 14.05
C GLY A 298 23.76 -5.58 14.24
N GLY A 299 23.22 -6.76 13.88
CA GLY A 299 21.78 -7.02 14.02
C GLY A 299 20.92 -6.21 13.05
N GLY A 300 19.61 -6.17 13.29
CA GLY A 300 18.70 -5.45 12.40
C GLY A 300 17.26 -5.95 12.44
N ILE A 301 16.52 -5.64 11.37
CA ILE A 301 15.14 -6.08 11.15
C ILE A 301 15.13 -7.17 10.08
N VAL A 302 14.47 -8.28 10.37
CA VAL A 302 14.16 -9.31 9.36
C VAL A 302 12.65 -9.35 9.15
N ILE A 303 12.19 -9.28 7.90
CA ILE A 303 10.79 -9.55 7.54
C ILE A 303 10.75 -10.76 6.63
N ILE A 304 9.97 -11.76 6.99
CA ILE A 304 9.81 -13.00 6.24
C ILE A 304 8.36 -13.13 5.78
N ASN A 305 8.19 -13.35 4.47
CA ASN A 305 6.90 -13.68 3.86
C ASN A 305 6.98 -15.07 3.24
N PRO A 306 6.85 -16.13 4.06
CA PRO A 306 6.94 -17.49 3.56
C PRO A 306 5.78 -17.81 2.61
N PRO A 307 5.88 -18.85 1.78
CA PRO A 307 4.74 -19.34 1.03
C PRO A 307 3.65 -19.84 2.01
N TYR A 308 2.41 -19.43 1.77
CA TYR A 308 1.22 -19.83 2.54
C TYR A 308 0.00 -20.01 1.62
N GLY A 309 -1.10 -20.55 2.18
CA GLY A 309 -2.30 -20.91 1.42
C GLY A 309 -2.05 -22.14 0.50
N ASP A 310 -2.75 -22.22 -0.64
CA ASP A 310 -2.73 -23.36 -1.57
C ASP A 310 -1.37 -23.61 -2.28
N ARG A 311 -0.25 -23.10 -1.75
CA ARG A 311 1.07 -23.16 -2.40
C ARG A 311 1.92 -24.37 -2.01
N LEU A 312 1.62 -25.00 -0.88
CA LEU A 312 2.32 -26.17 -0.33
C LEU A 312 1.29 -27.15 0.26
N GLU A 313 1.67 -28.43 0.39
CA GLU A 313 0.90 -29.40 1.18
C GLU A 313 1.05 -29.10 2.68
N GLU A 314 0.07 -29.50 3.52
CA GLU A 314 0.06 -29.14 4.96
C GLU A 314 1.31 -29.60 5.70
N ASP A 315 1.77 -30.85 5.49
CA ASP A 315 2.97 -31.40 6.13
C ASP A 315 4.25 -30.62 5.73
N ASP A 316 4.33 -30.13 4.49
CA ASP A 316 5.46 -29.32 4.01
C ASP A 316 5.46 -27.92 4.64
N ILE A 317 4.28 -27.38 4.95
CA ILE A 317 4.13 -26.05 5.60
C ILE A 317 4.64 -26.13 7.04
N ASP A 318 4.20 -27.12 7.82
CA ASP A 318 4.59 -27.29 9.21
C ASP A 318 6.11 -27.46 9.35
N HIS A 319 6.71 -28.28 8.50
CA HIS A 319 8.16 -28.46 8.45
C HIS A 319 8.90 -27.16 8.10
N LEU A 320 8.40 -26.38 7.11
CA LEU A 320 8.98 -25.09 6.77
C LEU A 320 8.98 -24.12 7.96
N TYR A 321 7.89 -24.09 8.74
CA TYR A 321 7.79 -23.18 9.89
C TYR A 321 8.69 -23.64 11.07
N GLU A 322 8.90 -24.95 11.25
CA GLU A 322 9.90 -25.48 12.18
C GLU A 322 11.31 -25.07 11.78
N GLU A 323 11.64 -25.21 10.49
CA GLU A 323 12.92 -24.79 9.94
C GLU A 323 13.15 -23.28 10.10
N ILE A 324 12.15 -22.46 9.80
CA ILE A 324 12.21 -20.99 10.03
C ILE A 324 12.53 -20.72 11.50
N GLY A 325 11.80 -21.34 12.42
CA GLY A 325 12.01 -21.12 13.85
C GLY A 325 13.41 -21.55 14.34
N HIS A 326 13.90 -22.69 13.86
CA HIS A 326 15.24 -23.18 14.16
C HIS A 326 16.31 -22.19 13.62
N THR A 327 16.18 -21.77 12.38
CA THR A 327 17.13 -20.86 11.73
C THR A 327 17.14 -19.48 12.40
N LEU A 328 15.98 -18.91 12.72
CA LEU A 328 15.89 -17.64 13.45
C LEU A 328 16.63 -17.71 14.78
N LYS A 329 16.41 -18.79 15.55
CA LYS A 329 17.01 -18.97 16.87
C LYS A 329 18.55 -19.08 16.83
N HIS A 330 19.11 -19.71 15.80
CA HIS A 330 20.52 -20.03 15.74
C HIS A 330 21.36 -19.04 14.93
N ASN A 331 20.77 -18.46 13.85
CA ASN A 331 21.52 -17.63 12.91
C ASN A 331 21.22 -16.13 13.05
N PHE A 332 20.07 -15.74 13.65
CA PHE A 332 19.63 -14.35 13.68
C PHE A 332 19.63 -13.72 15.08
N GLN A 333 20.62 -14.08 15.89
CA GLN A 333 20.81 -13.47 17.21
C GLN A 333 21.06 -11.97 17.07
N GLY A 334 20.40 -11.16 17.91
CA GLY A 334 20.47 -9.71 17.84
C GLY A 334 19.50 -9.06 16.83
N PHE A 335 18.72 -9.87 16.09
CA PHE A 335 17.73 -9.38 15.14
C PHE A 335 16.32 -9.35 15.75
N GLN A 336 15.53 -8.38 15.28
CA GLN A 336 14.10 -8.36 15.45
C GLN A 336 13.45 -9.00 14.22
N CYS A 337 12.88 -10.18 14.39
CA CYS A 337 12.35 -10.97 13.28
C CYS A 337 10.83 -10.85 13.22
N TRP A 338 10.31 -10.58 12.03
CA TRP A 338 8.90 -10.48 11.75
C TRP A 338 8.49 -11.48 10.67
N LEU A 339 7.36 -12.13 10.87
CA LEU A 339 6.80 -13.09 9.95
C LEU A 339 5.34 -12.73 9.65
N ILE A 340 4.97 -12.67 8.36
CA ILE A 340 3.58 -12.51 7.93
C ILE A 340 3.02 -13.85 7.47
N THR A 341 1.85 -14.25 7.99
CA THR A 341 1.17 -15.49 7.61
C THR A 341 -0.33 -15.38 7.84
N ASP A 342 -1.13 -16.06 7.04
CA ASP A 342 -2.55 -16.34 7.27
C ASP A 342 -2.76 -17.63 8.06
N ASP A 343 -1.74 -18.49 8.14
CA ASP A 343 -1.81 -19.78 8.83
C ASP A 343 -1.48 -19.66 10.33
N ALA A 344 -2.53 -19.69 11.13
CA ALA A 344 -2.40 -19.64 12.59
C ALA A 344 -1.94 -20.97 13.20
N VAL A 345 -2.09 -22.10 12.49
CA VAL A 345 -1.68 -23.44 12.94
C VAL A 345 -0.19 -23.59 12.70
N ALA A 346 0.26 -23.39 11.45
CA ALA A 346 1.66 -23.43 11.08
C ALA A 346 2.53 -22.48 11.93
N LEU A 347 2.01 -21.31 12.30
CA LEU A 347 2.71 -20.36 13.16
C LEU A 347 3.15 -20.97 14.53
N ARG A 348 2.48 -22.03 15.02
CA ARG A 348 2.85 -22.70 16.28
C ARG A 348 4.12 -23.51 16.13
N HIS A 349 4.41 -24.00 14.92
CA HIS A 349 5.57 -24.81 14.58
C HIS A 349 6.86 -23.98 14.55
N VAL A 350 6.80 -22.64 14.48
CA VAL A 350 7.98 -21.78 14.65
C VAL A 350 8.71 -22.03 15.99
N GLY A 351 7.98 -22.49 17.02
CA GLY A 351 8.57 -22.87 18.32
C GLY A 351 9.17 -21.70 19.12
N LEU A 352 8.95 -20.45 18.70
CA LEU A 352 9.37 -19.24 19.39
C LEU A 352 8.17 -18.51 19.99
N LYS A 353 8.38 -17.83 21.12
CA LYS A 353 7.31 -17.04 21.75
C LYS A 353 7.20 -15.68 21.06
N PRO A 354 6.04 -15.35 20.47
CA PRO A 354 5.81 -14.03 19.89
C PRO A 354 5.84 -12.93 20.94
N THR A 355 6.45 -11.78 20.61
CA THR A 355 6.45 -10.55 21.42
C THR A 355 5.42 -9.53 20.96
N ALA A 356 4.98 -9.62 19.68
CA ALA A 356 3.84 -8.85 19.16
C ALA A 356 3.09 -9.65 18.08
N LYS A 357 1.79 -9.33 17.92
CA LYS A 357 0.93 -9.86 16.85
C LYS A 357 0.04 -8.73 16.35
N ILE A 358 0.13 -8.41 15.09
CA ILE A 358 -0.61 -7.34 14.44
C ILE A 358 -1.48 -7.95 13.34
N PRO A 359 -2.81 -7.75 13.33
CA PRO A 359 -3.65 -8.18 12.22
C PRO A 359 -3.41 -7.28 11.01
N VAL A 360 -3.19 -7.89 9.85
CA VAL A 360 -2.99 -7.22 8.56
C VAL A 360 -3.69 -8.02 7.46
N TRP A 361 -3.91 -7.40 6.30
CA TRP A 361 -4.58 -8.08 5.19
C TRP A 361 -3.74 -8.07 3.93
N ASN A 362 -3.50 -9.26 3.37
CA ASN A 362 -2.88 -9.41 2.06
C ASN A 362 -3.98 -9.68 1.02
N GLY A 363 -4.47 -8.63 0.37
CA GLY A 363 -5.65 -8.73 -0.49
C GLY A 363 -6.91 -9.11 0.31
N PRO A 364 -7.55 -10.25 0.01
CA PRO A 364 -8.70 -10.76 0.77
C PRO A 364 -8.31 -11.56 2.02
N LEU A 365 -7.04 -12.00 2.14
CA LEU A 365 -6.58 -12.89 3.21
C LEU A 365 -6.29 -12.10 4.47
N GLU A 366 -6.88 -12.52 5.58
CA GLU A 366 -6.55 -12.03 6.91
C GLU A 366 -5.26 -12.71 7.37
N CYS A 367 -4.22 -11.91 7.60
CA CYS A 367 -2.91 -12.37 8.01
C CYS A 367 -2.57 -11.87 9.42
N ARG A 368 -1.56 -12.49 9.99
CA ARG A 368 -0.91 -12.06 11.23
C ARG A 368 0.52 -11.67 10.94
N PHE A 369 0.88 -10.47 11.33
CA PHE A 369 2.27 -10.01 11.31
C PHE A 369 2.82 -10.16 12.72
N VAL A 370 3.76 -11.08 12.88
CA VAL A 370 4.19 -11.59 14.18
C VAL A 370 5.65 -11.29 14.41
N ARG A 371 5.98 -10.72 15.58
CA ARG A 371 7.33 -10.37 16.00
C ARG A 371 7.92 -11.43 16.91
N PHE A 372 9.19 -11.75 16.67
CA PHE A 372 10.06 -12.54 17.52
C PHE A 372 11.35 -11.74 17.79
N ASP A 373 11.71 -11.57 19.05
CA ASP A 373 12.98 -10.96 19.43
C ASP A 373 13.97 -12.09 19.72
N ILE A 374 15.05 -12.13 18.94
CA ILE A 374 16.08 -13.19 19.03
C ILE A 374 17.27 -12.63 19.82
N PHE A 375 17.59 -13.26 20.93
CA PHE A 375 18.69 -12.86 21.81
C PHE A 375 19.57 -14.06 22.16
N GLU A 376 20.82 -13.81 22.51
CA GLU A 376 21.73 -14.85 23.03
C GLU A 376 21.25 -15.37 24.37
N GLY A 377 21.20 -16.73 24.50
CA GLY A 377 20.82 -17.39 25.73
C GLY A 377 19.32 -17.55 25.94
N SER A 378 18.91 -17.80 27.18
CA SER A 378 17.52 -17.99 27.56
C SER A 378 16.85 -16.67 28.00
N LEU A 379 15.50 -16.62 27.97
CA LEU A 379 14.72 -15.50 28.55
C LEU A 379 15.08 -15.23 30.03
N LYS A 380 15.56 -16.26 30.77
CA LYS A 380 16.03 -16.09 32.14
C LYS A 380 17.34 -15.32 32.18
N ASP A 381 18.26 -15.62 31.28
CA ASP A 381 19.58 -14.99 31.21
C ASP A 381 19.44 -13.51 30.81
N LYS A 382 18.50 -13.19 29.86
CA LYS A 382 18.20 -11.82 29.50
C LYS A 382 17.66 -11.01 30.69
N LYS A 383 16.67 -11.55 31.41
CA LYS A 383 16.11 -10.88 32.60
C LYS A 383 17.14 -10.71 33.74
N ALA A 384 18.09 -11.64 33.87
CA ALA A 384 19.16 -11.51 34.82
C ALA A 384 20.14 -10.36 34.47
N ARG A 385 20.53 -10.24 33.18
CA ARG A 385 21.37 -9.13 32.66
C ARG A 385 20.69 -7.78 32.80
N GLU A 386 19.38 -7.67 32.42
CA GLU A 386 18.60 -6.45 32.57
C GLU A 386 18.41 -6.03 34.04
N ALA A 387 18.39 -6.98 34.99
CA ALA A 387 18.33 -6.70 36.41
C ALA A 387 19.70 -6.24 36.97
N GLU A 388 20.80 -6.69 36.38
CA GLU A 388 22.16 -6.28 36.75
C GLU A 388 22.53 -4.90 36.20
N GLU A 389 22.03 -4.52 35.00
CA GLU A 389 22.23 -3.20 34.36
C GLU A 389 21.40 -2.08 35.02
N ASN A 390 20.32 -2.41 35.74
CA ASN A 390 19.44 -1.46 36.42
C ASN A 390 19.75 -1.29 37.94
N ASN A 391 20.82 -1.91 38.45
CA ASN A 391 21.35 -1.75 39.80
C ASN A 391 22.69 -0.99 39.78
#